data_211372083d5e0e9cbff16b4bb812f45e
#
_entry.id   211372083d5e0e9cbff16b4bb812f45e
#
_cell.length_a   1.000
_cell.length_b   1.000
_cell.length_c   1.000
_cell.angle_alpha   90.00
_cell.angle_beta   90.00
_cell.angle_gamma   90.00
#
_symmetry.space_group_name_H-M   'P 1'
#
loop_
_entity.id
_entity.type
_entity.pdbx_description
1 polymer ?
#
loop_
_entity_poly.entity_id
_entity_poly.type
_entity_poly.pdbx_seq_one_letter_code
_entity_poly.pdbx_strand_id
1 'polypeptide(L)'
;PLTAFAGSIGFIGIALIFSLSTGVNAYIADMERSTLSEYPLQILSSGVDITSFLSSGSSGGTTATGLPTDEDGKKDTSGGVEGMVSVRQLITKMVSGLTSNDLTSLKKYLDSDESTIADDATSIEYSYSVSPQIYRQDADGSVHQVNPDSTLSMLGLGSSGPGSTSVTSSLMNSMGSNTSVFYQLPANSALYKSQYEVKAGRWPEKPTECVAVLSKYGTVTDYALYSMGLRDSAELDKMIQQFAQNQNVDVPSEFRSYRYDELMGLKFKLVNSADTYVYDDTYGIWKSKADDKDYMKQLVENGEDITIVGIVQPDYTASASMLTSGIAYPASLTEKVMKDAADSDIVKQQMADPATN
;
A
#
# COMPACT_ATOMS: atom_id res chain seq x y z
N PRO A 1 22.95 -9.39 64.24
CA PRO A 1 22.09 -10.09 63.30
C PRO A 1 20.90 -9.23 62.82
N LEU A 2 20.24 -8.48 63.72
CA LEU A 2 19.04 -7.69 63.38
C LEU A 2 19.33 -6.53 62.43
N THR A 3 20.46 -5.84 62.57
CA THR A 3 20.90 -4.75 61.69
C THR A 3 21.26 -5.21 60.28
N ALA A 4 21.86 -6.41 60.15
CA ALA A 4 22.15 -7.00 58.86
C ALA A 4 20.86 -7.41 58.13
N PHE A 5 19.87 -7.92 58.87
CA PHE A 5 18.56 -8.28 58.31
C PHE A 5 17.79 -7.03 57.84
N ALA A 6 17.76 -5.97 58.62
CA ALA A 6 17.15 -4.71 58.22
C ALA A 6 17.82 -4.06 56.97
N GLY A 7 19.17 -4.14 56.89
CA GLY A 7 19.90 -3.68 55.72
C GLY A 7 19.60 -4.47 54.45
N SER A 8 19.48 -5.81 54.57
CA SER A 8 19.17 -6.66 53.40
C SER A 8 17.79 -6.40 52.82
N ILE A 9 16.78 -6.11 53.66
CA ILE A 9 15.43 -5.74 53.20
C ILE A 9 15.48 -4.42 52.43
N GLY A 10 16.27 -3.45 52.90
CA GLY A 10 16.46 -2.18 52.16
C GLY A 10 17.08 -2.37 50.75
N PHE A 11 18.14 -3.18 50.68
CA PHE A 11 18.77 -3.49 49.36
C PHE A 11 17.83 -4.26 48.45
N ILE A 12 17.07 -5.22 48.96
CA ILE A 12 16.07 -5.96 48.15
C ILE A 12 14.99 -5.00 47.65
N GLY A 13 14.48 -4.09 48.48
CA GLY A 13 13.49 -3.09 48.08
C GLY A 13 14.00 -2.17 46.98
N ILE A 14 15.23 -1.67 47.10
CA ILE A 14 15.84 -0.83 46.07
C ILE A 14 16.06 -1.63 44.77
N ALA A 15 16.55 -2.85 44.87
CA ALA A 15 16.75 -3.71 43.71
C ALA A 15 15.45 -4.01 42.94
N LEU A 16 14.35 -4.26 43.70
CA LEU A 16 13.02 -4.46 43.11
C LEU A 16 12.51 -3.20 42.38
N ILE A 17 12.69 -2.02 42.99
CA ILE A 17 12.28 -0.75 42.39
C ILE A 17 13.06 -0.50 41.09
N PHE A 18 14.39 -0.69 41.08
CA PHE A 18 15.19 -0.54 39.89
C PHE A 18 14.83 -1.56 38.81
N SER A 19 14.62 -2.83 39.18
CA SER A 19 14.20 -3.86 38.23
C SER A 19 12.83 -3.56 37.62
N LEU A 20 11.87 -3.11 38.44
CA LEU A 20 10.55 -2.71 37.95
C LEU A 20 10.63 -1.47 37.03
N SER A 21 11.41 -0.45 37.44
CA SER A 21 11.60 0.76 36.64
C SER A 21 12.24 0.44 35.28
N THR A 22 13.27 -0.42 35.26
CA THR A 22 13.91 -0.85 34.02
C THR A 22 12.94 -1.64 33.13
N GLY A 23 12.15 -2.55 33.74
CA GLY A 23 11.15 -3.33 33.02
C GLY A 23 10.04 -2.46 32.43
N VAL A 24 9.53 -1.48 33.17
CA VAL A 24 8.51 -0.55 32.70
C VAL A 24 9.05 0.33 31.58
N ASN A 25 10.27 0.86 31.70
CA ASN A 25 10.87 1.66 30.66
C ASN A 25 11.11 0.85 29.36
N ALA A 26 11.56 -0.40 29.49
CA ALA A 26 11.72 -1.29 28.35
C ALA A 26 10.37 -1.59 27.68
N TYR A 27 9.33 -1.84 28.46
CA TYR A 27 7.97 -2.05 27.96
C TYR A 27 7.40 -0.81 27.24
N ILE A 28 7.60 0.38 27.80
CA ILE A 28 7.17 1.64 27.18
C ILE A 28 7.91 1.84 25.84
N ALA A 29 9.23 1.64 25.82
CA ALA A 29 10.01 1.79 24.60
C ALA A 29 9.60 0.77 23.51
N ASP A 30 9.23 -0.44 23.89
CA ASP A 30 8.73 -1.45 22.94
C ASP A 30 7.34 -1.10 22.41
N MET A 31 6.45 -0.62 23.27
CA MET A 31 5.13 -0.12 22.88
C MET A 31 5.22 1.10 21.95
N GLU A 32 6.11 2.05 22.26
CA GLU A 32 6.35 3.22 21.41
C GLU A 32 6.85 2.79 20.03
N ARG A 33 7.83 1.90 19.95
CA ARG A 33 8.36 1.39 18.67
C ARG A 33 7.30 0.67 17.86
N SER A 34 6.50 -0.20 18.47
CA SER A 34 5.46 -0.93 17.76
C SER A 34 4.37 0.02 17.26
N THR A 35 3.97 1.01 18.04
CA THR A 35 2.96 2.00 17.65
C THR A 35 3.46 2.92 16.55
N LEU A 36 4.69 3.42 16.66
CA LEU A 36 5.28 4.30 15.63
C LEU A 36 5.54 3.57 14.30
N SER A 37 5.84 2.27 14.35
CA SER A 37 5.98 1.47 13.12
C SER A 37 4.64 1.23 12.42
N GLU A 38 3.54 1.18 13.15
CA GLU A 38 2.19 1.03 12.59
C GLU A 38 1.66 2.34 12.00
N TYR A 39 2.01 3.48 12.60
CA TYR A 39 1.56 4.81 12.17
C TYR A 39 2.73 5.74 11.81
N PRO A 40 3.46 5.45 10.72
CA PRO A 40 4.59 6.29 10.31
C PRO A 40 4.12 7.68 9.85
N LEU A 41 4.96 8.69 10.05
CA LEU A 41 4.75 10.00 9.44
C LEU A 41 4.92 9.86 7.92
N GLN A 42 3.90 10.25 7.17
CA GLN A 42 3.91 10.20 5.71
C GLN A 42 3.94 11.59 5.11
N ILE A 43 4.85 11.82 4.18
CA ILE A 43 4.91 13.04 3.37
C ILE A 43 4.57 12.67 1.93
N LEU A 44 3.40 13.10 1.47
CA LEU A 44 2.89 12.78 0.13
C LEU A 44 3.30 13.87 -0.87
N SER A 45 3.35 13.51 -2.17
CA SER A 45 3.63 14.45 -3.27
C SER A 45 2.55 15.52 -3.43
N SER A 46 1.32 15.21 -3.05
CA SER A 46 0.22 16.17 -3.03
C SER A 46 -0.48 16.11 -1.68
N GLY A 47 -0.73 17.25 -1.08
CA GLY A 47 -1.51 17.40 0.14
C GLY A 47 -2.86 18.06 -0.19
N VAL A 48 -3.92 17.57 0.45
CA VAL A 48 -5.19 18.31 0.52
C VAL A 48 -5.25 18.89 1.91
N ASP A 49 -5.35 20.20 2.00
CA ASP A 49 -5.61 20.85 3.27
C ASP A 49 -7.08 20.58 3.69
N ILE A 50 -7.25 19.40 4.33
CA ILE A 50 -8.54 18.97 4.87
C ILE A 50 -9.02 19.95 5.95
N THR A 51 -8.09 20.65 6.62
CA THR A 51 -8.43 21.62 7.67
C THR A 51 -9.12 22.85 7.08
N SER A 52 -8.62 23.34 5.94
CA SER A 52 -9.28 24.43 5.20
C SER A 52 -10.62 24.00 4.61
N PHE A 53 -10.74 22.76 4.17
CA PHE A 53 -11.99 22.17 3.67
C PHE A 53 -13.01 21.99 4.81
N LEU A 54 -12.58 21.43 5.96
CA LEU A 54 -13.43 21.27 7.14
C LEU A 54 -13.77 22.61 7.81
N SER A 55 -12.83 23.56 7.87
CA SER A 55 -13.08 24.87 8.44
C SER A 55 -14.01 25.71 7.56
N SER A 56 -13.96 25.57 6.25
CA SER A 56 -14.93 26.20 5.34
C SER A 56 -16.30 25.51 5.31
N GLY A 57 -16.38 24.25 5.83
CA GLY A 57 -17.63 23.50 5.96
C GLY A 57 -18.17 23.37 7.38
N SER A 58 -17.36 23.64 8.40
CA SER A 58 -17.64 23.34 9.81
C SER A 58 -17.57 24.55 10.75
N SER A 59 -17.75 25.75 10.26
CA SER A 59 -18.01 26.86 11.18
C SER A 59 -19.47 26.83 11.63
N GLY A 60 -19.73 25.94 12.62
CA GLY A 60 -20.98 25.93 13.39
C GLY A 60 -21.93 24.79 13.10
N GLY A 61 -22.04 23.87 14.07
CA GLY A 61 -23.17 23.03 14.47
C GLY A 61 -24.09 22.50 13.36
N THR A 62 -24.06 21.19 13.17
CA THR A 62 -25.17 20.34 12.69
C THR A 62 -26.31 21.02 11.94
N THR A 63 -26.08 21.47 10.72
CA THR A 63 -27.11 21.51 9.67
C THR A 63 -26.43 21.51 8.32
N ALA A 64 -26.78 20.55 7.48
CA ALA A 64 -26.31 20.36 6.10
C ALA A 64 -26.86 21.42 5.12
N THR A 65 -26.93 22.67 5.54
CA THR A 65 -27.31 23.79 4.71
C THR A 65 -26.08 24.67 4.51
N GLY A 66 -25.30 24.36 3.47
CA GLY A 66 -24.12 25.12 3.08
C GLY A 66 -24.46 26.54 2.61
N LEU A 67 -24.80 27.39 3.51
CA LEU A 67 -24.93 28.84 3.27
C LEU A 67 -23.53 29.46 3.26
N PRO A 68 -23.22 30.33 2.31
CA PRO A 68 -21.95 31.06 2.29
C PRO A 68 -21.85 31.97 3.53
N THR A 69 -20.67 32.00 4.15
CA THR A 69 -20.31 32.99 5.17
C THR A 69 -19.57 34.14 4.49
N ASP A 70 -19.85 35.39 4.89
CA ASP A 70 -19.07 36.57 4.52
C ASP A 70 -17.65 36.55 5.11
N GLU A 71 -16.80 37.47 4.72
CA GLU A 71 -15.41 37.58 5.19
C GLU A 71 -15.30 37.76 6.72
N ASP A 72 -16.37 38.14 7.40
CA ASP A 72 -16.46 38.32 8.86
C ASP A 72 -17.01 37.07 9.60
N GLY A 73 -17.23 35.95 8.90
CA GLY A 73 -17.72 34.70 9.50
C GLY A 73 -19.21 34.74 9.92
N LYS A 74 -19.96 35.73 9.49
CA LYS A 74 -21.41 35.79 9.68
C LYS A 74 -22.11 34.94 8.62
N LYS A 75 -23.04 34.10 9.05
CA LYS A 75 -23.91 33.37 8.12
C LYS A 75 -24.69 34.39 7.29
N ASP A 76 -24.48 34.39 5.98
CA ASP A 76 -25.36 35.10 5.06
C ASP A 76 -26.68 34.34 5.02
N THR A 77 -27.64 34.87 5.83
CA THR A 77 -29.02 34.39 5.87
C THR A 77 -29.88 35.07 4.83
N SER A 78 -29.31 35.98 4.03
CA SER A 78 -30.00 36.56 2.88
C SER A 78 -30.14 35.44 1.85
N GLY A 79 -31.32 34.89 1.73
CA GLY A 79 -31.66 33.97 0.65
C GLY A 79 -31.18 34.53 -0.68
N GLY A 80 -30.68 33.70 -1.57
CA GLY A 80 -30.10 34.14 -2.84
C GLY A 80 -31.00 35.18 -3.52
N VAL A 81 -30.39 36.11 -4.23
CA VAL A 81 -31.08 37.17 -4.93
C VAL A 81 -32.16 36.55 -5.80
N GLU A 82 -33.41 37.00 -5.62
CA GLU A 82 -34.54 36.45 -6.38
C GLU A 82 -34.27 36.56 -7.90
N GLY A 83 -34.36 35.44 -8.60
CA GLY A 83 -34.06 35.33 -10.02
C GLY A 83 -32.59 35.10 -10.37
N MET A 84 -31.70 34.89 -9.40
CA MET A 84 -30.27 34.54 -9.62
C MET A 84 -29.89 33.22 -8.95
N VAL A 85 -28.99 32.50 -9.59
CA VAL A 85 -28.40 31.28 -9.03
C VAL A 85 -27.01 31.60 -8.46
N SER A 86 -26.86 31.44 -7.15
CA SER A 86 -25.58 31.61 -6.47
C SER A 86 -24.67 30.38 -6.76
N VAL A 87 -23.42 30.63 -7.14
CA VAL A 87 -22.46 29.58 -7.45
C VAL A 87 -21.67 29.22 -6.19
N ARG A 88 -21.77 27.97 -5.76
CA ARG A 88 -20.94 27.41 -4.71
C ARG A 88 -19.60 26.95 -5.28
N GLN A 89 -18.51 27.59 -4.91
CA GLN A 89 -17.16 27.32 -5.42
C GLN A 89 -16.53 26.08 -4.75
N LEU A 90 -17.19 24.92 -4.80
CA LEU A 90 -16.68 23.70 -4.17
C LEU A 90 -15.42 23.19 -4.86
N ILE A 91 -15.48 23.05 -6.18
CA ILE A 91 -14.36 22.52 -6.98
C ILE A 91 -13.20 23.51 -7.00
N THR A 92 -13.49 24.80 -7.19
CA THR A 92 -12.44 25.84 -7.20
C THR A 92 -11.68 25.87 -5.87
N LYS A 93 -12.36 25.79 -4.75
CA LYS A 93 -11.73 25.74 -3.43
C LYS A 93 -10.98 24.43 -3.19
N MET A 94 -11.52 23.30 -3.63
CA MET A 94 -10.84 22.01 -3.54
C MET A 94 -9.53 22.00 -4.36
N VAL A 95 -9.58 22.49 -5.59
CA VAL A 95 -8.39 22.55 -6.48
C VAL A 95 -7.38 23.59 -5.98
N SER A 96 -7.83 24.75 -5.47
CA SER A 96 -6.92 25.77 -4.91
C SER A 96 -6.29 25.35 -3.58
N GLY A 97 -6.90 24.41 -2.86
CA GLY A 97 -6.34 23.80 -1.64
C GLY A 97 -5.40 22.62 -1.90
N LEU A 98 -5.21 22.22 -3.16
CA LEU A 98 -4.21 21.22 -3.52
C LEU A 98 -2.82 21.85 -3.49
N THR A 99 -2.00 21.39 -2.57
CA THR A 99 -0.57 21.76 -2.50
C THR A 99 0.26 20.60 -3.02
N SER A 100 1.31 20.91 -3.79
CA SER A 100 2.31 19.93 -4.20
C SER A 100 3.58 20.10 -3.38
N ASN A 101 4.11 19.00 -2.88
CA ASN A 101 5.38 18.95 -2.18
C ASN A 101 6.50 18.60 -3.15
N ASP A 102 7.62 19.32 -3.08
CA ASP A 102 8.82 18.96 -3.85
C ASP A 102 9.57 17.82 -3.13
N LEU A 103 9.09 16.60 -3.38
CA LEU A 103 9.70 15.39 -2.81
C LEU A 103 11.10 15.13 -3.36
N THR A 104 11.42 15.65 -4.55
CA THR A 104 12.75 15.48 -5.15
C THR A 104 13.80 16.25 -4.36
N SER A 105 13.53 17.51 -4.05
CA SER A 105 14.42 18.33 -3.21
C SER A 105 14.44 17.81 -1.77
N LEU A 106 13.32 17.37 -1.23
CA LEU A 106 13.26 16.77 0.10
C LEU A 106 14.13 15.51 0.17
N LYS A 107 14.01 14.60 -0.82
CA LYS A 107 14.85 13.39 -0.86
C LYS A 107 16.34 13.75 -0.92
N LYS A 108 16.74 14.70 -1.76
CA LYS A 108 18.13 15.15 -1.85
C LYS A 108 18.64 15.70 -0.51
N TYR A 109 17.80 16.44 0.22
CA TYR A 109 18.13 16.93 1.55
C TYR A 109 18.29 15.78 2.56
N LEU A 110 17.33 14.87 2.60
CA LEU A 110 17.35 13.72 3.51
C LEU A 110 18.55 12.78 3.28
N ASP A 111 18.97 12.64 2.01
CA ASP A 111 20.14 11.83 1.62
C ASP A 111 21.48 12.59 1.75
N SER A 112 21.46 13.87 2.13
CA SER A 112 22.66 14.68 2.28
C SER A 112 23.24 14.64 3.71
N ASP A 113 24.52 14.91 3.84
CA ASP A 113 25.21 15.05 5.14
C ASP A 113 24.70 16.25 5.98
N GLU A 114 23.88 17.13 5.40
CA GLU A 114 23.28 18.28 6.10
C GLU A 114 22.04 17.90 6.91
N SER A 115 21.45 16.74 6.63
CA SER A 115 20.24 16.27 7.30
C SER A 115 20.57 15.58 8.61
N THR A 116 19.98 16.05 9.70
CA THR A 116 20.04 15.41 11.03
C THR A 116 18.84 14.53 11.32
N ILE A 117 17.87 14.45 10.38
CA ILE A 117 16.62 13.71 10.58
C ILE A 117 16.89 12.20 10.74
N ALA A 118 17.90 11.68 10.06
CA ALA A 118 18.29 10.28 10.17
C ALA A 118 18.75 9.89 11.59
N ASP A 119 19.25 10.84 12.40
CA ASP A 119 19.69 10.60 13.77
C ASP A 119 18.51 10.39 14.72
N ASP A 120 17.37 11.02 14.42
CA ASP A 120 16.14 10.97 15.22
C ASP A 120 15.09 9.99 14.66
N ALA A 121 15.25 9.53 13.42
CA ALA A 121 14.33 8.60 12.76
C ALA A 121 14.83 7.16 12.84
N THR A 122 13.95 6.23 13.19
CA THR A 122 14.26 4.79 13.15
C THR A 122 14.51 4.30 11.72
N SER A 123 13.80 4.85 10.75
CA SER A 123 13.96 4.59 9.32
C SER A 123 13.34 5.71 8.48
N ILE A 124 13.91 5.98 7.33
CA ILE A 124 13.33 6.81 6.27
C ILE A 124 13.06 5.89 5.09
N GLU A 125 11.78 5.74 4.74
CA GLU A 125 11.33 4.85 3.68
C GLU A 125 10.84 5.69 2.49
N TYR A 126 11.31 5.36 1.28
CA TYR A 126 10.86 6.00 0.06
C TYR A 126 9.87 5.11 -0.68
N SER A 127 8.70 5.66 -1.00
CA SER A 127 7.69 5.00 -1.83
C SER A 127 7.64 5.66 -3.20
N TYR A 128 7.63 4.85 -4.25
CA TYR A 128 7.57 5.30 -5.63
C TYR A 128 6.22 4.94 -6.24
N SER A 129 5.70 5.78 -7.14
CA SER A 129 4.46 5.51 -7.89
C SER A 129 4.70 4.49 -9.01
N VAL A 130 5.43 3.42 -8.69
CA VAL A 130 5.73 2.31 -9.60
C VAL A 130 5.19 1.03 -8.99
N SER A 131 4.37 0.33 -9.75
CA SER A 131 3.83 -0.98 -9.36
C SER A 131 4.44 -2.06 -10.26
N PRO A 132 5.14 -3.06 -9.69
CA PRO A 132 5.60 -4.20 -10.45
C PRO A 132 4.43 -4.86 -11.19
N GLN A 133 4.58 -5.13 -12.47
CA GLN A 133 3.55 -5.80 -13.27
C GLN A 133 3.67 -7.31 -13.07
N ILE A 134 2.84 -7.85 -12.19
CA ILE A 134 2.88 -9.27 -11.80
C ILE A 134 1.65 -9.97 -12.39
N TYR A 135 1.91 -11.07 -13.06
CA TYR A 135 0.89 -11.90 -13.71
C TYR A 135 0.92 -13.31 -13.12
N ARG A 136 -0.25 -13.94 -13.10
CA ARG A 136 -0.39 -15.36 -12.88
C ARG A 136 -0.73 -16.03 -14.21
N GLN A 137 -0.16 -17.19 -14.45
CA GLN A 137 -0.50 -18.05 -15.56
C GLN A 137 -1.29 -19.25 -15.03
N ASP A 138 -2.47 -19.48 -15.59
CA ASP A 138 -3.32 -20.60 -15.24
C ASP A 138 -2.94 -21.86 -16.03
N ALA A 139 -3.44 -23.02 -15.58
CA ALA A 139 -3.14 -24.30 -16.20
C ALA A 139 -3.63 -24.44 -17.66
N ASP A 140 -4.64 -23.65 -18.04
CA ASP A 140 -5.17 -23.57 -19.41
C ASP A 140 -4.35 -22.64 -20.31
N GLY A 141 -3.32 -21.99 -19.71
CA GLY A 141 -2.45 -21.02 -20.38
C GLY A 141 -3.04 -19.62 -20.47
N SER A 142 -4.17 -19.32 -19.82
CA SER A 142 -4.65 -17.96 -19.65
C SER A 142 -3.74 -17.19 -18.69
N VAL A 143 -3.67 -15.87 -18.85
CA VAL A 143 -2.85 -15.00 -18.02
C VAL A 143 -3.72 -13.95 -17.35
N HIS A 144 -3.52 -13.78 -16.06
CA HIS A 144 -4.24 -12.81 -15.25
C HIS A 144 -3.25 -11.87 -14.56
N GLN A 145 -3.49 -10.57 -14.68
CA GLN A 145 -2.72 -9.59 -13.92
C GLN A 145 -3.18 -9.59 -12.46
N VAL A 146 -2.25 -9.82 -11.56
CA VAL A 146 -2.51 -9.87 -10.11
C VAL A 146 -1.90 -8.69 -9.36
N ASN A 147 -1.04 -7.91 -10.03
CA ASN A 147 -0.54 -6.64 -9.53
C ASN A 147 -0.11 -5.72 -10.71
N PRO A 148 -0.51 -4.44 -10.76
CA PRO A 148 -1.62 -3.88 -10.00
C PRO A 148 -2.93 -4.56 -10.37
N ASP A 149 -3.76 -4.78 -9.37
CA ASP A 149 -5.02 -5.48 -9.57
C ASP A 149 -6.13 -4.48 -9.91
N SER A 150 -6.82 -4.73 -11.03
CA SER A 150 -7.94 -3.92 -11.50
C SER A 150 -9.30 -4.57 -11.22
N THR A 151 -9.34 -5.81 -10.75
CA THR A 151 -10.57 -6.60 -10.60
C THR A 151 -11.56 -5.94 -9.64
N LEU A 152 -11.08 -5.49 -8.49
CA LEU A 152 -11.93 -4.78 -7.51
C LEU A 152 -12.21 -3.33 -7.90
N SER A 153 -11.42 -2.74 -8.81
CA SER A 153 -11.70 -1.38 -9.30
C SER A 153 -12.99 -1.32 -10.12
N MET A 154 -13.35 -2.40 -10.79
CA MET A 154 -14.64 -2.53 -11.50
C MET A 154 -15.85 -2.48 -10.56
N LEU A 155 -15.67 -2.85 -9.31
CA LEU A 155 -16.66 -2.74 -8.24
C LEU A 155 -16.60 -1.39 -7.49
N GLY A 156 -15.74 -0.47 -7.90
CA GLY A 156 -15.49 0.79 -7.19
C GLY A 156 -14.67 0.64 -5.90
N LEU A 157 -14.11 -0.54 -5.65
CA LEU A 157 -13.36 -0.91 -4.43
C LEU A 157 -11.84 -0.99 -4.64
N GLY A 158 -11.36 -0.86 -5.88
CA GLY A 158 -9.93 -1.00 -6.21
C GLY A 158 -9.12 0.27 -5.96
N SER A 159 -7.85 0.11 -5.63
CA SER A 159 -6.88 1.20 -5.73
C SER A 159 -6.63 1.46 -7.21
N SER A 160 -7.20 2.52 -7.72
CA SER A 160 -7.06 2.93 -9.12
C SER A 160 -5.58 3.17 -9.44
N GLY A 161 -5.20 2.82 -10.68
CA GLY A 161 -3.87 2.95 -11.22
C GLY A 161 -3.27 4.37 -11.20
N PRO A 162 -2.13 4.61 -11.87
CA PRO A 162 -1.43 5.89 -11.88
C PRO A 162 -2.35 7.01 -12.38
N GLY A 163 -2.88 7.82 -11.45
CA GLY A 163 -3.86 8.88 -11.69
C GLY A 163 -5.04 8.90 -10.73
N SER A 164 -5.25 7.88 -9.90
CA SER A 164 -6.26 7.98 -8.84
C SER A 164 -5.76 8.93 -7.77
N THR A 165 -6.56 9.95 -7.55
CA THR A 165 -6.29 10.95 -6.52
C THR A 165 -6.04 10.25 -5.20
N SER A 166 -4.86 10.50 -4.63
CA SER A 166 -4.35 9.96 -3.37
C SER A 166 -5.33 10.04 -2.17
N VAL A 167 -6.41 10.79 -2.30
CA VAL A 167 -7.42 10.99 -1.26
C VAL A 167 -8.30 9.76 -1.09
N THR A 168 -8.75 9.12 -2.18
CA THR A 168 -9.63 7.95 -2.07
C THR A 168 -8.84 6.72 -1.61
N SER A 169 -7.63 6.54 -2.14
CA SER A 169 -6.74 5.46 -1.70
C SER A 169 -6.25 5.66 -0.26
N SER A 170 -5.96 6.90 0.16
CA SER A 170 -5.60 7.20 1.55
C SER A 170 -6.79 6.99 2.51
N LEU A 171 -8.01 7.34 2.08
CA LEU A 171 -9.22 7.11 2.87
C LEU A 171 -9.53 5.62 3.01
N MET A 172 -9.41 4.85 1.92
CA MET A 172 -9.59 3.40 1.92
C MET A 172 -8.51 2.70 2.77
N ASN A 173 -7.25 3.15 2.68
CA ASN A 173 -6.15 2.63 3.49
C ASN A 173 -6.34 2.96 4.99
N SER A 174 -6.85 4.15 5.32
CA SER A 174 -7.17 4.52 6.71
C SER A 174 -8.38 3.77 7.28
N MET A 175 -9.24 3.22 6.43
CA MET A 175 -10.34 2.33 6.83
C MET A 175 -9.91 0.85 6.97
N GLY A 176 -8.61 0.55 6.82
CA GLY A 176 -8.07 -0.81 6.95
C GLY A 176 -8.40 -1.74 5.77
N SER A 177 -8.95 -1.21 4.69
CA SER A 177 -9.28 -1.96 3.49
C SER A 177 -8.14 -1.90 2.48
N ASN A 178 -7.01 -2.54 2.79
CA ASN A 178 -5.98 -2.74 1.78
C ASN A 178 -6.49 -3.82 0.81
N THR A 179 -6.99 -3.38 -0.34
CA THR A 179 -7.54 -4.27 -1.37
C THR A 179 -6.45 -4.88 -2.25
N SER A 180 -5.20 -4.43 -2.12
CA SER A 180 -4.08 -4.97 -2.86
C SER A 180 -3.53 -6.21 -2.19
N VAL A 181 -3.53 -7.34 -2.92
CA VAL A 181 -2.95 -8.60 -2.43
C VAL A 181 -1.42 -8.52 -2.38
N PHE A 182 -0.82 -7.86 -3.38
CA PHE A 182 0.63 -7.65 -3.44
C PHE A 182 1.01 -6.27 -2.91
N TYR A 183 2.04 -6.21 -2.07
CA TYR A 183 2.55 -4.95 -1.57
C TYR A 183 4.04 -5.04 -1.24
N GLN A 184 4.69 -3.88 -1.17
CA GLN A 184 6.12 -3.76 -0.88
C GLN A 184 6.38 -3.86 0.62
N LEU A 185 7.37 -4.68 0.99
CA LEU A 185 7.96 -4.65 2.34
C LEU A 185 8.75 -3.34 2.54
N PRO A 186 8.76 -2.78 3.76
CA PRO A 186 9.72 -1.73 4.10
C PRO A 186 11.15 -2.16 3.80
N ALA A 187 11.99 -1.24 3.33
CA ALA A 187 13.38 -1.52 3.04
C ALA A 187 14.15 -1.92 4.31
N ASN A 188 13.87 -1.25 5.42
CA ASN A 188 14.44 -1.60 6.71
C ASN A 188 13.70 -2.78 7.37
N SER A 189 14.29 -3.96 7.27
CA SER A 189 13.70 -5.19 7.81
C SER A 189 13.59 -5.22 9.35
N ALA A 190 14.31 -4.35 10.07
CA ALA A 190 14.21 -4.24 11.52
C ALA A 190 12.83 -3.70 11.98
N LEU A 191 12.11 -3.01 11.09
CA LEU A 191 10.78 -2.49 11.39
C LEU A 191 9.72 -3.58 11.58
N TYR A 192 9.88 -4.73 10.93
CA TYR A 192 8.83 -5.75 10.92
C TYR A 192 9.29 -7.15 11.34
N LYS A 193 10.54 -7.58 11.07
CA LYS A 193 10.94 -8.98 11.29
C LYS A 193 10.74 -9.46 12.73
N SER A 194 10.92 -8.58 13.71
CA SER A 194 10.76 -8.92 15.13
C SER A 194 9.30 -9.14 15.54
N GLN A 195 8.35 -8.67 14.73
CA GLN A 195 6.91 -8.79 15.00
C GLN A 195 6.30 -10.07 14.43
N TYR A 196 7.07 -10.83 13.62
CA TYR A 196 6.57 -11.97 12.85
C TYR A 196 7.37 -13.24 13.09
N GLU A 197 6.66 -14.34 13.20
CA GLU A 197 7.22 -15.68 13.20
C GLU A 197 7.21 -16.26 11.78
N VAL A 198 8.33 -16.87 11.36
CA VAL A 198 8.40 -17.61 10.10
C VAL A 198 7.78 -18.98 10.30
N LYS A 199 6.62 -19.23 9.70
CA LYS A 199 5.90 -20.51 9.80
C LYS A 199 6.43 -21.57 8.84
N ALA A 200 6.92 -21.13 7.67
CA ALA A 200 7.57 -21.99 6.68
C ALA A 200 8.54 -21.18 5.83
N GLY A 201 9.61 -21.82 5.35
CA GLY A 201 10.58 -21.19 4.49
C GLY A 201 11.41 -20.11 5.16
N ARG A 202 11.56 -18.96 4.50
CA ARG A 202 12.37 -17.82 4.96
C ARG A 202 11.84 -16.48 4.44
N TRP A 203 12.37 -15.38 4.95
CA TRP A 203 12.17 -14.06 4.37
C TRP A 203 12.82 -13.94 2.97
N PRO A 204 12.28 -13.10 2.08
CA PRO A 204 12.88 -12.81 0.77
C PRO A 204 14.29 -12.25 0.91
N GLU A 205 15.20 -12.71 0.05
CA GLU A 205 16.60 -12.24 -0.05
C GLU A 205 16.91 -11.68 -1.43
N LYS A 206 16.12 -12.06 -2.44
CA LYS A 206 16.28 -11.62 -3.83
C LYS A 206 15.09 -10.80 -4.28
N PRO A 207 15.25 -9.89 -5.25
CA PRO A 207 14.15 -9.10 -5.79
C PRO A 207 12.95 -9.93 -6.28
N THR A 208 13.21 -11.12 -6.80
CA THR A 208 12.22 -12.04 -7.39
C THR A 208 11.64 -13.05 -6.39
N GLU A 209 11.82 -12.79 -5.11
CA GLU A 209 11.24 -13.59 -4.04
C GLU A 209 10.18 -12.81 -3.32
N CYS A 210 9.13 -13.49 -2.87
CA CYS A 210 8.08 -12.89 -2.05
C CYS A 210 7.72 -13.79 -0.87
N VAL A 211 6.96 -13.26 0.07
CA VAL A 211 6.52 -13.95 1.27
C VAL A 211 5.01 -13.81 1.42
N ALA A 212 4.34 -14.91 1.76
CA ALA A 212 2.94 -14.86 2.15
C ALA A 212 2.84 -14.42 3.61
N VAL A 213 2.11 -13.36 3.86
CA VAL A 213 1.85 -12.80 5.19
C VAL A 213 0.46 -13.23 5.61
N LEU A 214 0.37 -13.96 6.70
CA LEU A 214 -0.89 -14.39 7.29
C LEU A 214 -1.39 -13.31 8.27
N SER A 215 -2.68 -13.31 8.52
CA SER A 215 -3.26 -12.54 9.62
C SER A 215 -2.79 -13.11 10.98
N LYS A 216 -3.05 -12.39 12.06
CA LYS A 216 -2.79 -12.87 13.43
C LYS A 216 -3.45 -14.24 13.73
N TYR A 217 -4.53 -14.55 13.04
CA TYR A 217 -5.27 -15.82 13.19
C TYR A 217 -4.84 -16.91 12.19
N GLY A 218 -3.74 -16.69 11.45
CA GLY A 218 -3.26 -17.64 10.46
C GLY A 218 -4.12 -17.74 9.20
N THR A 219 -4.86 -16.68 8.87
CA THR A 219 -5.76 -16.63 7.71
C THR A 219 -5.24 -15.70 6.63
N VAL A 220 -5.68 -15.92 5.41
CA VAL A 220 -5.59 -14.99 4.27
C VAL A 220 -7.00 -14.69 3.78
N THR A 221 -7.18 -13.61 3.02
CA THR A 221 -8.47 -13.32 2.40
C THR A 221 -8.74 -14.31 1.27
N ASP A 222 -10.01 -14.59 0.99
CA ASP A 222 -10.41 -15.39 -0.17
C ASP A 222 -9.95 -14.75 -1.47
N TYR A 223 -9.94 -13.42 -1.53
CA TYR A 223 -9.40 -12.66 -2.65
C TYR A 223 -7.90 -12.97 -2.92
N ALA A 224 -7.10 -13.09 -1.87
CA ALA A 224 -5.71 -13.53 -2.01
C ALA A 224 -5.59 -14.94 -2.59
N LEU A 225 -6.54 -15.85 -2.28
CA LEU A 225 -6.54 -17.20 -2.84
C LEU A 225 -6.82 -17.20 -4.34
N TYR A 226 -7.72 -16.33 -4.82
CA TYR A 226 -7.94 -16.14 -6.26
C TYR A 226 -6.67 -15.60 -6.94
N SER A 227 -6.04 -14.59 -6.35
CA SER A 227 -4.79 -14.02 -6.88
C SER A 227 -3.63 -15.02 -6.88
N MET A 228 -3.57 -15.93 -5.90
CA MET A 228 -2.57 -17.01 -5.84
C MET A 228 -2.86 -18.16 -6.82
N GLY A 229 -4.05 -18.24 -7.43
CA GLY A 229 -4.47 -19.37 -8.26
C GLY A 229 -4.85 -20.62 -7.46
N LEU A 230 -5.07 -20.48 -6.16
CA LEU A 230 -5.56 -21.57 -5.29
C LEU A 230 -7.08 -21.73 -5.38
N ARG A 231 -7.74 -20.74 -5.96
CA ARG A 231 -9.13 -20.77 -6.39
C ARG A 231 -9.24 -20.33 -7.84
N ASP A 232 -10.28 -20.83 -8.50
CA ASP A 232 -10.55 -20.51 -9.91
C ASP A 232 -11.01 -19.06 -10.07
N SER A 233 -10.26 -18.25 -10.81
CA SER A 233 -10.59 -16.85 -11.10
C SER A 233 -11.90 -16.70 -11.86
N ALA A 234 -12.34 -17.72 -12.63
CA ALA A 234 -13.62 -17.70 -13.31
C ALA A 234 -14.81 -17.62 -12.34
N GLU A 235 -14.68 -18.17 -11.12
CA GLU A 235 -15.70 -17.98 -10.08
C GLU A 235 -15.83 -16.51 -9.68
N LEU A 236 -14.69 -15.83 -9.48
CA LEU A 236 -14.67 -14.41 -9.11
C LEU A 236 -15.22 -13.54 -10.24
N ASP A 237 -14.79 -13.78 -11.48
CA ASP A 237 -15.29 -13.07 -12.67
C ASP A 237 -16.82 -13.24 -12.82
N LYS A 238 -17.33 -14.45 -12.60
CA LYS A 238 -18.77 -14.71 -12.62
C LYS A 238 -19.51 -13.91 -11.56
N MET A 239 -19.00 -13.87 -10.30
CA MET A 239 -19.61 -13.10 -9.23
C MET A 239 -19.65 -11.60 -9.57
N ILE A 240 -18.56 -11.06 -10.12
CA ILE A 240 -18.47 -9.66 -10.54
C ILE A 240 -19.46 -9.35 -11.66
N GLN A 241 -19.54 -10.21 -12.67
CA GLN A 241 -20.51 -10.04 -13.77
C GLN A 241 -21.96 -10.09 -13.28
N GLN A 242 -22.31 -11.04 -12.42
CA GLN A 242 -23.65 -11.13 -11.83
C GLN A 242 -23.98 -9.86 -11.03
N PHE A 243 -23.03 -9.36 -10.23
CA PHE A 243 -23.20 -8.11 -9.49
C PHE A 243 -23.41 -6.91 -10.43
N ALA A 244 -22.56 -6.76 -11.45
CA ALA A 244 -22.67 -5.67 -12.43
C ALA A 244 -24.00 -5.69 -13.21
N GLN A 245 -24.59 -6.87 -13.40
CA GLN A 245 -25.87 -7.07 -14.07
C GLN A 245 -27.08 -7.03 -13.11
N ASN A 246 -26.88 -6.66 -11.83
CA ASN A 246 -27.92 -6.70 -10.79
C ASN A 246 -28.63 -8.06 -10.66
N GLN A 247 -27.89 -9.15 -10.89
CA GLN A 247 -28.37 -10.51 -10.72
C GLN A 247 -28.08 -11.02 -9.29
N ASN A 248 -28.75 -12.12 -8.89
CA ASN A 248 -28.33 -12.82 -7.69
C ASN A 248 -26.91 -13.36 -7.87
N VAL A 249 -26.04 -13.01 -6.92
CA VAL A 249 -24.63 -13.46 -6.96
C VAL A 249 -24.53 -14.85 -6.35
N ASP A 250 -24.02 -15.80 -7.12
CA ASP A 250 -23.71 -17.16 -6.66
C ASP A 250 -22.41 -17.12 -5.84
N VAL A 251 -22.52 -17.05 -4.53
CA VAL A 251 -21.36 -17.08 -3.63
C VAL A 251 -20.97 -18.51 -3.29
N PRO A 252 -19.68 -18.86 -3.35
CA PRO A 252 -19.21 -20.16 -2.92
C PRO A 252 -19.52 -20.40 -1.44
N SER A 253 -20.06 -21.57 -1.11
CA SER A 253 -20.44 -21.93 0.26
C SER A 253 -19.34 -22.66 1.02
N GLU A 254 -18.32 -23.18 0.32
CA GLU A 254 -17.27 -23.99 0.93
C GLU A 254 -15.90 -23.33 0.77
N PHE A 255 -15.20 -23.19 1.90
CA PHE A 255 -13.81 -22.74 1.98
C PHE A 255 -13.01 -23.82 2.67
N ARG A 256 -12.05 -24.42 1.95
CA ARG A 256 -11.09 -25.35 2.53
C ARG A 256 -9.92 -24.62 3.15
N SER A 257 -9.25 -25.24 4.10
CA SER A 257 -7.95 -24.81 4.56
C SER A 257 -6.85 -25.30 3.60
N TYR A 258 -5.81 -24.52 3.45
CA TYR A 258 -4.66 -24.80 2.61
C TYR A 258 -3.44 -25.08 3.49
N ARG A 259 -2.61 -26.04 3.07
CA ARG A 259 -1.37 -26.37 3.76
C ARG A 259 -0.28 -25.41 3.31
N TYR A 260 0.74 -25.22 4.13
CA TYR A 260 1.85 -24.33 3.80
C TYR A 260 2.61 -24.76 2.53
N ASP A 261 2.72 -26.06 2.27
CA ASP A 261 3.36 -26.58 1.07
C ASP A 261 2.56 -26.30 -0.22
N GLU A 262 1.27 -26.00 -0.13
CA GLU A 262 0.47 -25.56 -1.29
C GLU A 262 0.73 -24.08 -1.65
N LEU A 263 1.15 -23.26 -0.69
CA LEU A 263 1.51 -21.87 -0.92
C LEU A 263 3.01 -21.71 -1.28
N MET A 264 3.85 -22.56 -0.67
CA MET A 264 5.29 -22.51 -0.88
C MET A 264 5.65 -22.92 -2.31
N GLY A 265 6.47 -22.10 -2.96
CA GLY A 265 6.90 -22.37 -4.33
C GLY A 265 5.89 -21.97 -5.41
N LEU A 266 4.75 -21.36 -5.04
CA LEU A 266 3.88 -20.70 -6.02
C LEU A 266 4.67 -19.65 -6.78
N LYS A 267 4.47 -19.63 -8.10
CA LYS A 267 5.18 -18.75 -9.02
C LYS A 267 4.23 -17.79 -9.70
N PHE A 268 4.72 -16.58 -9.88
CA PHE A 268 4.12 -15.54 -10.68
C PHE A 268 5.12 -15.07 -11.71
N LYS A 269 4.67 -14.32 -12.69
CA LYS A 269 5.51 -13.78 -13.76
C LYS A 269 5.61 -12.27 -13.63
N LEU A 270 6.84 -11.77 -13.59
CA LEU A 270 7.13 -10.35 -13.66
C LEU A 270 7.30 -9.94 -15.12
N VAL A 271 6.61 -8.90 -15.52
CA VAL A 271 6.72 -8.29 -16.85
C VAL A 271 7.15 -6.83 -16.67
N ASN A 272 8.10 -6.37 -17.46
CA ASN A 272 8.39 -4.95 -17.52
C ASN A 272 7.26 -4.22 -18.28
N SER A 273 6.69 -3.16 -17.70
CA SER A 273 5.64 -2.39 -18.35
C SER A 273 6.06 -1.82 -19.72
N ALA A 274 7.34 -1.52 -19.90
CA ALA A 274 7.89 -1.07 -21.17
C ALA A 274 7.73 -2.12 -22.29
N ASP A 275 7.79 -3.40 -21.95
CA ASP A 275 7.69 -4.50 -22.92
C ASP A 275 6.25 -4.71 -23.44
N THR A 276 5.26 -4.06 -22.82
CA THR A 276 3.88 -4.03 -23.35
C THR A 276 3.70 -3.08 -24.52
N TYR A 277 4.74 -2.35 -24.91
CA TYR A 277 4.74 -1.44 -26.03
C TYR A 277 5.63 -1.96 -27.16
N VAL A 278 5.18 -1.76 -28.38
CA VAL A 278 5.94 -2.08 -29.60
C VAL A 278 6.10 -0.83 -30.45
N TYR A 279 7.31 -0.57 -30.91
CA TYR A 279 7.57 0.55 -31.80
C TYR A 279 7.04 0.28 -33.22
N ASP A 280 6.30 1.23 -33.77
CA ASP A 280 5.80 1.20 -35.15
C ASP A 280 6.66 2.12 -36.00
N ASP A 281 7.57 1.52 -36.75
CA ASP A 281 8.49 2.27 -37.66
C ASP A 281 7.77 3.08 -38.74
N THR A 282 6.56 2.68 -39.12
CA THR A 282 5.79 3.36 -40.17
C THR A 282 5.29 4.72 -39.70
N TYR A 283 4.90 4.81 -38.46
CA TYR A 283 4.34 6.03 -37.87
C TYR A 283 5.29 6.71 -36.88
N GLY A 284 6.40 6.06 -36.53
CA GLY A 284 7.37 6.57 -35.54
C GLY A 284 6.82 6.69 -34.12
N ILE A 285 5.90 5.80 -33.72
CA ILE A 285 5.22 5.83 -32.41
C ILE A 285 5.29 4.49 -31.68
N TRP A 286 5.19 4.53 -30.37
CA TRP A 286 5.01 3.34 -29.54
C TRP A 286 3.52 3.00 -29.44
N LYS A 287 3.19 1.75 -29.69
CA LYS A 287 1.82 1.22 -29.60
C LYS A 287 1.70 0.25 -28.46
N SER A 288 0.71 0.47 -27.57
CA SER A 288 0.39 -0.49 -26.53
C SER A 288 -0.14 -1.80 -27.12
N LYS A 289 0.35 -2.92 -26.56
CA LYS A 289 -0.08 -4.28 -26.83
C LYS A 289 -0.75 -4.93 -25.62
N ALA A 290 -1.07 -4.13 -24.61
CA ALA A 290 -1.67 -4.64 -23.35
C ALA A 290 -3.04 -5.33 -23.59
N ASP A 291 -3.78 -4.94 -24.63
CA ASP A 291 -5.08 -5.55 -24.99
C ASP A 291 -4.95 -6.72 -25.97
N ASP A 292 -3.75 -7.00 -26.48
CA ASP A 292 -3.46 -8.10 -27.41
C ASP A 292 -3.17 -9.37 -26.59
N LYS A 293 -4.19 -10.24 -26.46
CA LYS A 293 -4.13 -11.43 -25.61
C LYS A 293 -3.00 -12.40 -25.97
N ASP A 294 -2.77 -12.60 -27.27
CA ASP A 294 -1.73 -13.52 -27.73
C ASP A 294 -0.33 -12.95 -27.47
N TYR A 295 -0.16 -11.65 -27.67
CA TYR A 295 1.08 -10.95 -27.33
C TYR A 295 1.34 -11.02 -25.82
N MET A 296 0.35 -10.66 -24.99
CA MET A 296 0.50 -10.69 -23.53
C MET A 296 0.76 -12.09 -23.01
N LYS A 297 0.14 -13.12 -23.59
CA LYS A 297 0.43 -14.51 -23.23
C LYS A 297 1.89 -14.87 -23.44
N GLN A 298 2.44 -14.57 -24.61
CA GLN A 298 3.85 -14.81 -24.92
C GLN A 298 4.80 -14.01 -24.03
N LEU A 299 4.45 -12.73 -23.78
CA LEU A 299 5.23 -11.85 -22.93
C LEU A 299 5.28 -12.36 -21.49
N VAL A 300 4.15 -12.79 -20.95
CA VAL A 300 4.06 -13.34 -19.59
C VAL A 300 4.77 -14.71 -19.49
N GLU A 301 4.61 -15.58 -20.47
CA GLU A 301 5.32 -16.89 -20.51
C GLU A 301 6.83 -16.69 -20.41
N ASN A 302 7.38 -15.68 -21.07
CA ASN A 302 8.82 -15.34 -21.04
C ASN A 302 9.20 -14.44 -19.85
N GLY A 303 8.25 -13.97 -19.05
CA GLY A 303 8.50 -13.14 -17.88
C GLY A 303 9.32 -13.83 -16.80
N GLU A 304 10.00 -13.05 -15.97
CA GLU A 304 10.81 -13.55 -14.87
C GLU A 304 9.94 -14.15 -13.76
N ASP A 305 10.35 -15.30 -13.20
CA ASP A 305 9.61 -15.94 -12.12
C ASP A 305 9.76 -15.15 -10.81
N ILE A 306 8.64 -14.81 -10.18
CA ILE A 306 8.56 -14.41 -8.76
C ILE A 306 8.01 -15.57 -7.96
N THR A 307 8.68 -15.94 -6.87
CA THR A 307 8.37 -17.14 -6.11
C THR A 307 8.09 -16.86 -4.65
N ILE A 308 7.04 -17.46 -4.07
CA ILE A 308 6.79 -17.44 -2.62
C ILE A 308 7.83 -18.36 -1.96
N VAL A 309 8.74 -17.74 -1.17
CA VAL A 309 9.84 -18.44 -0.48
C VAL A 309 9.62 -18.58 1.02
N GLY A 310 8.57 -17.99 1.55
CA GLY A 310 8.25 -18.07 2.98
C GLY A 310 6.81 -17.75 3.29
N ILE A 311 6.41 -18.14 4.49
CA ILE A 311 5.12 -17.83 5.10
C ILE A 311 5.40 -17.28 6.48
N VAL A 312 4.88 -16.10 6.77
CA VAL A 312 5.07 -15.41 8.03
C VAL A 312 3.73 -15.06 8.66
N GLN A 313 3.70 -15.03 9.97
CA GLN A 313 2.51 -14.71 10.76
C GLN A 313 2.92 -13.77 11.90
N PRO A 314 2.11 -12.74 12.24
CA PRO A 314 2.37 -11.94 13.42
C PRO A 314 2.52 -12.80 14.68
N ASP A 315 3.48 -12.47 15.52
CA ASP A 315 3.57 -13.09 16.84
C ASP A 315 2.27 -12.84 17.60
N TYR A 316 1.74 -13.87 18.26
CA TYR A 316 0.47 -13.75 18.98
C TYR A 316 0.52 -12.70 20.09
N THR A 317 1.70 -12.49 20.66
CA THR A 317 1.94 -11.52 21.74
C THR A 317 2.19 -10.09 21.22
N ALA A 318 2.42 -9.92 19.91
CA ALA A 318 2.63 -8.60 19.33
C ALA A 318 1.37 -7.73 19.51
N SER A 319 1.56 -6.53 20.04
CA SER A 319 0.49 -5.55 20.28
C SER A 319 -0.03 -4.96 18.96
N ALA A 320 0.84 -4.87 17.97
CA ALA A 320 0.56 -4.36 16.63
C ALA A 320 1.32 -5.17 15.58
N SER A 321 0.83 -5.20 14.37
CA SER A 321 1.49 -5.85 13.23
C SER A 321 1.54 -4.89 12.05
N MET A 322 2.75 -4.55 11.62
CA MET A 322 2.99 -3.56 10.56
C MET A 322 2.51 -4.03 9.18
N LEU A 323 2.63 -5.35 8.91
CA LEU A 323 2.31 -5.91 7.60
C LEU A 323 0.85 -6.39 7.56
N THR A 324 0.19 -6.13 6.46
CA THR A 324 -1.16 -6.64 6.19
C THR A 324 -1.12 -8.06 5.63
N SER A 325 -2.22 -8.83 5.78
CA SER A 325 -2.33 -10.16 5.17
C SER A 325 -2.33 -10.05 3.64
N GLY A 326 -1.50 -10.88 2.97
CA GLY A 326 -1.32 -10.84 1.52
C GLY A 326 0.01 -11.43 1.07
N ILE A 327 0.55 -10.92 -0.04
CA ILE A 327 1.85 -11.31 -0.58
C ILE A 327 2.77 -10.09 -0.57
N ALA A 328 3.84 -10.17 0.18
CA ALA A 328 4.79 -9.08 0.31
C ALA A 328 6.07 -9.34 -0.48
N TYR A 329 6.51 -8.36 -1.27
CA TYR A 329 7.76 -8.40 -2.03
C TYR A 329 8.76 -7.37 -1.49
N PRO A 330 10.08 -7.60 -1.62
CA PRO A 330 11.09 -6.68 -1.10
C PRO A 330 11.16 -5.38 -1.92
N ALA A 331 11.59 -4.28 -1.29
CA ALA A 331 11.80 -2.99 -1.95
C ALA A 331 12.72 -3.09 -3.16
N SER A 332 13.69 -4.02 -3.14
CA SER A 332 14.59 -4.29 -4.25
C SER A 332 13.89 -4.78 -5.53
N LEU A 333 12.64 -5.31 -5.45
CA LEU A 333 11.86 -5.60 -6.64
C LEU A 333 11.43 -4.31 -7.35
N THR A 334 10.95 -3.32 -6.60
CA THR A 334 10.58 -2.01 -7.17
C THR A 334 11.79 -1.32 -7.78
N GLU A 335 12.94 -1.34 -7.11
CA GLU A 335 14.20 -0.81 -7.64
C GLU A 335 14.62 -1.51 -8.94
N LYS A 336 14.52 -2.85 -8.99
CA LYS A 336 14.79 -3.64 -10.20
C LYS A 336 13.86 -3.21 -11.34
N VAL A 337 12.56 -3.15 -11.09
CA VAL A 337 11.56 -2.76 -12.11
C VAL A 337 11.83 -1.35 -12.64
N MET A 338 12.15 -0.39 -11.77
CA MET A 338 12.50 0.98 -12.19
C MET A 338 13.76 0.99 -13.06
N LYS A 339 14.77 0.22 -12.68
CA LYS A 339 16.02 0.11 -13.44
C LYS A 339 15.77 -0.51 -14.81
N ASP A 340 15.07 -1.66 -14.85
CA ASP A 340 14.79 -2.37 -16.09
C ASP A 340 13.93 -1.50 -17.04
N ALA A 341 12.98 -0.72 -16.50
CA ALA A 341 12.20 0.23 -17.27
C ALA A 341 13.07 1.39 -17.81
N ALA A 342 13.96 1.95 -16.99
CA ALA A 342 14.86 3.01 -17.42
C ALA A 342 15.84 2.57 -18.53
N ASP A 343 16.18 1.29 -18.57
CA ASP A 343 17.04 0.70 -19.60
C ASP A 343 16.29 0.41 -20.91
N SER A 344 14.96 0.50 -20.95
CA SER A 344 14.14 0.27 -22.14
C SER A 344 14.24 1.42 -23.16
N ASP A 345 14.06 1.09 -24.44
CA ASP A 345 14.17 2.08 -25.53
C ASP A 345 13.05 3.13 -25.48
N ILE A 346 11.83 2.72 -25.11
CA ILE A 346 10.70 3.65 -24.97
C ILE A 346 10.97 4.72 -23.89
N VAL A 347 11.51 4.32 -22.72
CA VAL A 347 11.81 5.27 -21.65
C VAL A 347 13.00 6.14 -22.02
N LYS A 348 14.05 5.60 -22.64
CA LYS A 348 15.19 6.37 -23.14
C LYS A 348 14.77 7.42 -24.16
N GLN A 349 13.88 7.05 -25.09
CA GLN A 349 13.35 7.97 -26.08
C GLN A 349 12.50 9.08 -25.44
N GLN A 350 11.62 8.72 -24.50
CA GLN A 350 10.81 9.69 -23.76
C GLN A 350 11.65 10.65 -22.93
N MET A 351 12.71 10.15 -22.30
CA MET A 351 13.63 11.02 -21.53
C MET A 351 14.46 11.94 -22.41
N ALA A 352 14.78 11.53 -23.65
CA ALA A 352 15.50 12.37 -24.61
C ALA A 352 14.62 13.51 -25.15
N ASP A 353 13.31 13.30 -25.24
CA ASP A 353 12.33 14.32 -25.63
C ASP A 353 11.11 14.30 -24.70
N PRO A 354 11.20 14.93 -23.52
CA PRO A 354 10.11 14.93 -22.54
C PRO A 354 8.85 15.69 -22.98
N ALA A 355 8.94 16.51 -24.05
CA ALA A 355 7.83 17.31 -24.54
C ALA A 355 6.91 16.53 -25.49
N THR A 356 7.41 15.43 -26.07
CA THR A 356 6.64 14.56 -26.94
C THR A 356 6.03 13.41 -26.11
N ASN A 357 4.72 13.23 -26.23
CA ASN A 357 3.99 12.20 -25.49
C ASN A 357 3.41 11.19 -26.47
#